data_ba678d887e13e982f3df6b36effc3e71
#
_entry.id   ba678d887e13e982f3df6b36effc3e71
#
_cell.length_a   1.000
_cell.length_b   1.000
_cell.length_c   1.000
_cell.angle_alpha   90.00
_cell.angle_beta   90.00
_cell.angle_gamma   90.00
#
_symmetry.space_group_name_H-M   'P 1'
#
loop_
_entity.id
_entity.type
_entity.pdbx_description
1 polymer ?
#
loop_
_entity_poly.entity_id
_entity_poly.type
_entity_poly.pdbx_seq_one_letter_code
_entity_poly.pdbx_strand_id
1 'polypeptide(L)'
;MLPTVTNYRVVPSVVPMGKETEIKIVPNERAFLFFDGAEYNLNIICADDDEVCYFTPTTKHPVKLIAEDGILKFNYTFDREQEYLFQLEKDEKKVAEFFIYSLAEDLYELSPLRGDFHGHSYRSDAKRDPGALLGHYREQGYDFMSLTDHNRYYSGLEMDEAYEGVKLGITHVPGEEVHFPGCMIHTVHVGGKSSVAALYCKDEATCRAEADAYIEKVPENVPEKYRERYSRLMWITDRIHEAGGLAIFPHPFWKPGGSRVFNVQEEFARVILKSGMYDAYELVGGMGQIGINFSINLRAELLAEGVKFPVVGSSDVHGIVGAETFPHLFTICFAKDNSVDSIMEALKAGKTVAVEATGDEYKRHYRCYGDLRLVYYAQFLLANYFPQLQRICAGEGVAMRNYLMGLAPASLIEAQVEQTESFKTEFFGKRDYIAVSDEVREYEDKWREVQLAGPTGKGSAYHSEKITRQI
;
A
#
# COMPACT_ATOMS: atom_id res chain seq x y z
N MET A 1 6.50 7.29 -13.44
CA MET A 1 7.14 6.65 -14.62
C MET A 1 6.78 5.18 -14.51
N LEU A 2 6.16 4.57 -15.54
CA LEU A 2 6.02 3.11 -15.52
C LEU A 2 7.43 2.55 -15.39
N PRO A 3 7.69 1.55 -14.52
CA PRO A 3 8.96 0.87 -14.53
C PRO A 3 9.15 0.42 -15.98
N THR A 4 10.21 0.85 -16.61
CA THR A 4 10.66 0.28 -17.88
C THR A 4 10.59 -1.22 -17.64
N VAL A 5 9.93 -1.96 -18.54
CA VAL A 5 9.96 -3.41 -18.46
C VAL A 5 11.42 -3.79 -18.58
N THR A 6 12.07 -3.93 -17.43
CA THR A 6 13.46 -4.27 -17.39
C THR A 6 13.57 -5.72 -17.79
N ASN A 7 14.49 -6.04 -18.67
CA ASN A 7 14.78 -7.42 -19.07
C ASN A 7 15.27 -8.24 -17.86
N TYR A 8 15.56 -7.59 -16.78
CA TYR A 8 16.15 -8.15 -15.56
C TYR A 8 15.42 -7.63 -14.31
N ARG A 9 15.50 -8.39 -13.23
CA ARG A 9 15.06 -7.99 -11.89
C ARG A 9 16.16 -8.28 -10.86
N VAL A 10 16.12 -7.58 -9.76
CA VAL A 10 17.01 -7.79 -8.61
C VAL A 10 16.23 -8.48 -7.49
N VAL A 11 16.85 -9.50 -6.89
CA VAL A 11 16.25 -10.32 -5.84
C VAL A 11 17.24 -10.48 -4.68
N PRO A 12 16.84 -10.11 -3.47
CA PRO A 12 15.66 -9.35 -3.09
C PRO A 12 15.75 -7.86 -3.48
N SER A 13 14.59 -7.18 -3.56
CA SER A 13 14.53 -5.72 -3.77
C SER A 13 14.50 -4.92 -2.48
N VAL A 14 14.25 -5.57 -1.35
CA VAL A 14 14.31 -4.99 0.00
C VAL A 14 15.23 -5.85 0.86
N VAL A 15 16.18 -5.22 1.52
CA VAL A 15 17.27 -5.90 2.24
C VAL A 15 17.43 -5.38 3.67
N PRO A 16 17.91 -6.19 4.62
CA PRO A 16 18.20 -5.73 5.97
C PRO A 16 19.48 -4.88 6.00
N MET A 17 19.41 -3.72 6.64
CA MET A 17 20.58 -2.88 6.90
C MET A 17 21.58 -3.58 7.83
N GLY A 18 22.87 -3.43 7.54
CA GLY A 18 23.96 -3.94 8.39
C GLY A 18 24.15 -5.45 8.37
N LYS A 19 23.37 -6.19 7.57
CA LYS A 19 23.53 -7.65 7.40
C LYS A 19 24.03 -7.96 6.00
N GLU A 20 25.01 -8.88 5.88
CA GLU A 20 25.44 -9.37 4.58
C GLU A 20 24.28 -10.12 3.91
N THR A 21 23.94 -9.72 2.70
CA THR A 21 22.82 -10.28 1.95
C THR A 21 23.28 -10.69 0.55
N GLU A 22 22.93 -11.92 0.14
CA GLU A 22 23.12 -12.37 -1.24
C GLU A 22 22.10 -11.69 -2.15
N ILE A 23 22.61 -11.01 -3.17
CA ILE A 23 21.82 -10.33 -4.19
C ILE A 23 21.98 -11.08 -5.51
N LYS A 24 20.85 -11.28 -6.20
CA LYS A 24 20.82 -11.91 -7.53
C LYS A 24 20.25 -10.91 -8.53
N ILE A 25 20.91 -10.76 -9.68
CA ILE A 25 20.35 -10.07 -10.85
C ILE A 25 19.96 -11.16 -11.84
N VAL A 26 18.65 -11.25 -12.11
CA VAL A 26 18.04 -12.39 -12.78
C VAL A 26 17.31 -11.91 -14.04
N PRO A 27 17.46 -12.57 -15.18
CA PRO A 27 16.71 -12.26 -16.38
C PRO A 27 15.22 -12.60 -16.20
N ASN A 28 14.34 -11.78 -16.78
CA ASN A 28 12.90 -12.04 -16.81
C ASN A 28 12.51 -13.03 -17.91
N GLU A 29 13.36 -13.15 -18.93
CA GLU A 29 13.17 -14.06 -20.05
C GLU A 29 14.51 -14.70 -20.44
N ARG A 30 14.49 -15.92 -20.98
CA ARG A 30 15.68 -16.64 -21.41
C ARG A 30 16.52 -15.92 -22.46
N ALA A 31 15.91 -15.07 -23.28
CA ALA A 31 16.60 -14.27 -24.27
C ALA A 31 17.61 -13.27 -23.67
N PHE A 32 17.52 -13.04 -22.37
CA PHE A 32 18.35 -12.08 -21.63
C PHE A 32 19.30 -12.74 -20.60
N LEU A 33 19.50 -14.06 -20.70
CA LEU A 33 20.50 -14.75 -19.85
C LEU A 33 21.88 -14.09 -20.00
N PHE A 34 22.54 -13.88 -18.89
CA PHE A 34 23.91 -13.43 -18.89
C PHE A 34 24.83 -14.52 -19.44
N PHE A 35 25.86 -14.16 -20.20
CA PHE A 35 26.80 -15.14 -20.73
C PHE A 35 27.74 -15.62 -19.61
N ASP A 36 27.80 -16.90 -19.38
CA ASP A 36 28.67 -17.50 -18.39
C ASP A 36 30.13 -17.13 -18.63
N GLY A 37 30.82 -16.73 -17.56
CA GLY A 37 32.18 -16.23 -17.61
C GLY A 37 32.33 -14.76 -18.08
N ALA A 38 31.27 -14.09 -18.50
CA ALA A 38 31.32 -12.67 -18.85
C ALA A 38 31.46 -11.79 -17.58
N GLU A 39 32.31 -10.77 -17.68
CA GLU A 39 32.51 -9.79 -16.61
C GLU A 39 31.57 -8.60 -16.77
N TYR A 40 31.03 -8.12 -15.63
CA TYR A 40 30.19 -6.94 -15.51
C TYR A 40 30.72 -6.06 -14.36
N ASN A 41 30.53 -4.75 -14.45
CA ASN A 41 30.76 -3.82 -13.38
C ASN A 41 29.42 -3.36 -12.81
N LEU A 42 29.28 -3.42 -11.49
CA LEU A 42 28.09 -2.95 -10.78
C LEU A 42 28.46 -1.74 -9.92
N ASN A 43 27.91 -0.58 -10.25
CA ASN A 43 27.98 0.60 -9.42
C ASN A 43 26.82 0.58 -8.42
N ILE A 44 27.13 0.66 -7.12
CA ILE A 44 26.16 0.70 -6.02
C ILE A 44 26.21 2.11 -5.42
N ILE A 45 25.10 2.84 -5.53
CA ILE A 45 25.04 4.27 -5.21
C ILE A 45 23.89 4.49 -4.22
N CYS A 46 24.21 4.98 -3.02
CA CYS A 46 23.19 5.39 -2.04
C CYS A 46 22.54 6.70 -2.48
N ALA A 47 21.21 6.81 -2.35
CA ALA A 47 20.47 8.00 -2.81
C ALA A 47 20.83 9.28 -2.05
N ASP A 48 21.39 9.18 -0.84
CA ASP A 48 21.80 10.32 -0.03
C ASP A 48 23.34 10.32 0.20
N ASP A 49 24.10 9.86 -0.78
CA ASP A 49 25.57 9.88 -0.77
C ASP A 49 26.10 11.27 -1.18
N ASP A 50 26.89 11.89 -0.32
CA ASP A 50 27.52 13.19 -0.55
C ASP A 50 28.76 13.14 -1.44
N GLU A 51 29.31 11.96 -1.69
CA GLU A 51 30.47 11.75 -2.58
C GLU A 51 30.09 11.56 -4.06
N VAL A 52 28.79 11.43 -4.37
CA VAL A 52 28.32 11.19 -5.74
C VAL A 52 28.41 12.47 -6.60
N CYS A 53 29.02 12.35 -7.76
CA CYS A 53 29.10 13.47 -8.71
C CYS A 53 27.71 13.82 -9.26
N TYR A 54 27.36 15.10 -9.23
CA TYR A 54 26.06 15.64 -9.63
C TYR A 54 25.60 15.22 -11.04
N PHE A 55 26.50 15.03 -11.99
CA PHE A 55 26.19 14.69 -13.38
C PHE A 55 26.49 13.25 -13.77
N THR A 56 27.29 12.55 -13.00
CA THR A 56 27.74 11.20 -13.34
C THR A 56 27.84 10.38 -12.06
N PRO A 57 26.69 9.85 -11.57
CA PRO A 57 26.72 8.99 -10.39
C PRO A 57 27.53 7.74 -10.71
N THR A 58 28.74 7.67 -10.19
CA THR A 58 29.63 6.51 -10.29
C THR A 58 30.25 6.26 -8.94
N THR A 59 30.28 5.01 -8.52
CA THR A 59 31.05 4.63 -7.34
C THR A 59 32.53 4.64 -7.69
N LYS A 60 33.37 5.04 -6.75
CA LYS A 60 34.84 4.97 -6.90
C LYS A 60 35.35 3.53 -7.03
N HIS A 61 34.56 2.56 -6.58
CA HIS A 61 34.92 1.14 -6.53
C HIS A 61 33.76 0.26 -6.98
N PRO A 62 33.54 0.07 -8.30
CA PRO A 62 32.52 -0.82 -8.79
C PRO A 62 32.79 -2.26 -8.35
N VAL A 63 31.73 -3.00 -8.02
CA VAL A 63 31.80 -4.41 -7.77
C VAL A 63 31.91 -5.15 -9.10
N LYS A 64 32.98 -5.96 -9.25
CA LYS A 64 33.12 -6.83 -10.44
C LYS A 64 32.33 -8.11 -10.24
N LEU A 65 31.48 -8.42 -11.20
CA LEU A 65 30.62 -9.60 -11.22
C LEU A 65 30.97 -10.47 -12.41
N ILE A 66 30.99 -11.78 -12.19
CA ILE A 66 31.12 -12.78 -13.26
C ILE A 66 29.79 -13.53 -13.32
N ALA A 67 29.26 -13.66 -14.53
CA ALA A 67 28.01 -14.38 -14.76
C ALA A 67 28.24 -15.90 -14.62
N GLU A 68 27.37 -16.54 -13.89
CA GLU A 68 27.30 -17.99 -13.71
C GLU A 68 25.84 -18.44 -13.81
N ASP A 69 25.58 -19.52 -14.54
CA ASP A 69 24.22 -20.05 -14.74
C ASP A 69 23.24 -19.04 -15.35
N GLY A 70 23.74 -18.11 -16.16
CA GLY A 70 22.93 -17.08 -16.79
C GLY A 70 22.43 -15.98 -15.85
N ILE A 71 22.94 -15.87 -14.62
CA ILE A 71 22.60 -14.84 -13.63
C ILE A 71 23.85 -14.20 -13.04
N LEU A 72 23.69 -13.07 -12.36
CA LEU A 72 24.75 -12.44 -11.57
C LEU A 72 24.42 -12.59 -10.08
N LYS A 73 25.42 -12.98 -9.25
CA LYS A 73 25.28 -13.14 -7.80
C LYS A 73 26.41 -12.42 -7.09
N PHE A 74 26.12 -11.79 -5.96
CA PHE A 74 27.13 -11.19 -5.09
C PHE A 74 26.57 -10.99 -3.69
N ASN A 75 27.46 -10.91 -2.71
CA ASN A 75 27.09 -10.53 -1.34
C ASN A 75 27.42 -9.07 -1.11
N TYR A 76 26.54 -8.36 -0.41
CA TYR A 76 26.75 -6.97 -0.04
C TYR A 76 26.12 -6.64 1.32
N THR A 77 26.78 -5.72 2.06
CA THR A 77 26.25 -5.20 3.33
C THR A 77 25.92 -3.71 3.12
N PHE A 78 24.64 -3.39 3.28
CA PHE A 78 24.14 -2.01 3.17
C PHE A 78 24.26 -1.31 4.52
N ASP A 79 24.92 -0.18 4.58
CA ASP A 79 25.27 0.54 5.81
C ASP A 79 24.27 1.63 6.22
N ARG A 80 23.34 2.01 5.30
CA ARG A 80 22.34 3.06 5.53
C ARG A 80 20.92 2.52 5.28
N GLU A 81 19.96 3.04 6.01
CA GLU A 81 18.53 2.86 5.70
C GLU A 81 18.14 3.85 4.61
N GLN A 82 18.21 3.42 3.36
CA GLN A 82 17.97 4.28 2.21
C GLN A 82 17.74 3.45 0.94
N GLU A 83 17.29 4.13 -0.12
CA GLU A 83 17.30 3.61 -1.49
C GLU A 83 18.72 3.59 -2.05
N TYR A 84 19.04 2.51 -2.76
CA TYR A 84 20.29 2.36 -3.50
C TYR A 84 19.99 2.13 -4.97
N LEU A 85 20.66 2.89 -5.84
CA LEU A 85 20.69 2.69 -7.28
C LEU A 85 21.80 1.71 -7.64
N PHE A 86 21.48 0.67 -8.36
CA PHE A 86 22.41 -0.24 -8.99
C PHE A 86 22.50 0.07 -10.48
N GLN A 87 23.70 0.42 -10.97
CA GLN A 87 23.97 0.57 -12.39
C GLN A 87 24.88 -0.55 -12.86
N LEU A 88 24.33 -1.45 -13.67
CA LEU A 88 25.06 -2.56 -14.27
C LEU A 88 25.64 -2.13 -15.61
N GLU A 89 26.94 -2.35 -15.79
CA GLU A 89 27.70 -1.96 -16.98
C GLU A 89 28.49 -3.15 -17.52
N LYS A 90 28.63 -3.20 -18.84
CA LYS A 90 29.56 -4.08 -19.56
C LYS A 90 30.23 -3.28 -20.66
N ASP A 91 31.57 -3.40 -20.77
CA ASP A 91 32.35 -2.68 -21.77
C ASP A 91 32.04 -1.16 -21.81
N GLU A 92 31.97 -0.52 -20.62
CA GLU A 92 31.63 0.89 -20.43
C GLU A 92 30.21 1.29 -20.92
N LYS A 93 29.34 0.34 -21.18
CA LYS A 93 27.96 0.57 -21.58
C LYS A 93 27.00 0.12 -20.51
N LYS A 94 26.02 0.98 -20.23
CA LYS A 94 24.93 0.65 -19.30
C LYS A 94 24.09 -0.50 -19.87
N VAL A 95 23.96 -1.58 -19.09
CA VAL A 95 23.12 -2.77 -19.39
C VAL A 95 21.75 -2.61 -18.73
N ALA A 96 21.74 -2.25 -17.45
CA ALA A 96 20.49 -2.13 -16.68
C ALA A 96 20.67 -1.20 -15.47
N GLU A 97 19.53 -0.74 -14.94
CA GLU A 97 19.45 -0.02 -13.66
C GLU A 97 18.39 -0.70 -12.78
N PHE A 98 18.68 -0.79 -11.48
CA PHE A 98 17.78 -1.38 -10.48
C PHE A 98 17.78 -0.48 -9.25
N PHE A 99 16.70 -0.59 -8.46
CA PHE A 99 16.58 0.05 -7.18
C PHE A 99 16.37 -0.98 -6.09
N ILE A 100 17.13 -0.87 -5.01
CA ILE A 100 17.00 -1.66 -3.80
C ILE A 100 16.74 -0.70 -2.64
N TYR A 101 15.97 -1.14 -1.65
CA TYR A 101 15.80 -0.41 -0.41
C TYR A 101 16.37 -1.20 0.77
N SER A 102 17.26 -0.58 1.53
CA SER A 102 17.81 -1.14 2.76
C SER A 102 17.03 -0.62 3.96
N LEU A 103 16.61 -1.51 4.85
CA LEU A 103 15.78 -1.21 6.02
C LEU A 103 16.47 -1.63 7.32
N ALA A 104 16.34 -0.80 8.35
CA ALA A 104 16.62 -1.21 9.71
C ALA A 104 15.61 -2.30 10.17
N GLU A 105 16.01 -3.11 11.14
CA GLU A 105 15.30 -4.32 11.55
C GLU A 105 13.82 -4.08 11.91
N ASP A 106 13.52 -2.97 12.58
CA ASP A 106 12.18 -2.63 13.03
C ASP A 106 11.15 -2.37 11.91
N LEU A 107 11.62 -1.97 10.72
CA LEU A 107 10.78 -1.86 9.52
C LEU A 107 10.94 -3.07 8.60
N TYR A 108 12.11 -3.71 8.58
CA TYR A 108 12.34 -4.90 7.76
C TYR A 108 11.43 -6.07 8.13
N GLU A 109 11.07 -6.19 9.41
CA GLU A 109 10.15 -7.22 9.91
C GLU A 109 8.67 -6.94 9.59
N LEU A 110 8.36 -5.78 9.00
CA LEU A 110 7.00 -5.40 8.67
C LEU A 110 6.72 -5.56 7.17
N SER A 111 5.47 -5.91 6.88
CA SER A 111 4.93 -6.00 5.53
C SER A 111 4.26 -4.67 5.15
N PRO A 112 4.57 -4.08 4.00
CA PRO A 112 3.85 -2.93 3.51
C PRO A 112 2.52 -3.37 2.89
N LEU A 113 1.41 -2.89 3.45
CA LEU A 113 0.05 -3.19 3.00
C LEU A 113 -0.60 -1.92 2.43
N ARG A 114 -1.17 -2.03 1.24
CA ARG A 114 -2.03 -0.98 0.68
C ARG A 114 -3.45 -1.20 1.16
N GLY A 115 -4.06 -0.19 1.77
CA GLY A 115 -5.40 -0.32 2.31
C GLY A 115 -6.23 0.94 2.31
N ASP A 116 -7.49 0.78 2.66
CA ASP A 116 -8.47 1.84 2.80
C ASP A 116 -9.30 1.61 4.06
N PHE A 117 -9.43 2.63 4.89
CA PHE A 117 -10.17 2.54 6.15
C PHE A 117 -11.60 3.12 6.05
N HIS A 118 -12.03 3.60 4.86
CA HIS A 118 -13.30 4.28 4.71
C HIS A 118 -13.91 4.02 3.33
N GLY A 119 -14.96 3.20 3.29
CA GLY A 119 -15.64 2.87 2.06
C GLY A 119 -17.09 2.43 2.29
N HIS A 120 -17.96 2.66 1.29
CA HIS A 120 -19.40 2.46 1.37
C HIS A 120 -19.92 1.47 0.34
N SER A 121 -20.99 0.78 0.71
CA SER A 121 -21.75 -0.13 -0.15
C SER A 121 -23.18 0.37 -0.39
N TYR A 122 -23.94 -0.39 -1.19
CA TYR A 122 -25.36 -0.10 -1.40
C TYR A 122 -26.21 -0.22 -0.12
N ARG A 123 -25.64 -0.75 0.95
CA ARG A 123 -26.30 -0.86 2.24
C ARG A 123 -26.47 0.49 2.94
N SER A 124 -25.69 1.49 2.57
CA SER A 124 -25.93 2.89 2.92
C SER A 124 -26.31 3.71 1.69
N ASP A 125 -25.39 4.36 1.04
CA ASP A 125 -25.65 5.33 -0.03
C ASP A 125 -24.73 5.17 -1.25
N ALA A 126 -23.89 4.10 -1.28
CA ALA A 126 -23.09 3.75 -2.44
C ALA A 126 -23.85 2.81 -3.41
N LYS A 127 -23.14 2.17 -4.36
CA LYS A 127 -23.77 1.45 -5.46
C LYS A 127 -23.37 -0.02 -5.57
N ARG A 128 -22.38 -0.48 -4.82
CA ARG A 128 -21.84 -1.84 -4.97
C ARG A 128 -22.25 -2.74 -3.82
N ASP A 129 -22.46 -4.01 -4.13
CA ASP A 129 -22.62 -5.04 -3.11
C ASP A 129 -21.34 -5.18 -2.28
N PRO A 130 -21.42 -5.46 -0.96
CA PRO A 130 -20.27 -5.63 -0.10
C PRO A 130 -19.21 -6.58 -0.65
N GLY A 131 -19.61 -7.81 -1.01
CA GLY A 131 -18.68 -8.79 -1.57
C GLY A 131 -18.05 -8.36 -2.91
N ALA A 132 -18.84 -7.78 -3.82
CA ALA A 132 -18.31 -7.27 -5.10
C ALA A 132 -17.35 -6.11 -4.89
N LEU A 133 -17.60 -5.26 -3.90
CA LEU A 133 -16.73 -4.14 -3.54
C LEU A 133 -15.34 -4.65 -3.12
N LEU A 134 -15.25 -5.68 -2.27
CA LEU A 134 -13.98 -6.30 -1.86
C LEU A 134 -13.17 -6.78 -3.08
N GLY A 135 -13.84 -7.41 -4.07
CA GLY A 135 -13.20 -7.82 -5.33
C GLY A 135 -12.68 -6.63 -6.15
N HIS A 136 -13.39 -5.49 -6.17
CA HIS A 136 -12.90 -4.28 -6.83
C HIS A 136 -11.66 -3.68 -6.14
N TYR A 137 -11.63 -3.68 -4.81
CA TYR A 137 -10.44 -3.26 -4.08
C TYR A 137 -9.24 -4.16 -4.39
N ARG A 138 -9.44 -5.49 -4.40
CA ARG A 138 -8.37 -6.43 -4.73
C ARG A 138 -7.86 -6.25 -6.16
N GLU A 139 -8.73 -6.02 -7.13
CA GLU A 139 -8.36 -5.72 -8.52
C GLU A 139 -7.41 -4.51 -8.62
N GLN A 140 -7.54 -3.53 -7.72
CA GLN A 140 -6.67 -2.37 -7.65
C GLN A 140 -5.41 -2.59 -6.78
N GLY A 141 -5.14 -3.82 -6.32
CA GLY A 141 -3.95 -4.16 -5.56
C GLY A 141 -4.00 -3.77 -4.08
N TYR A 142 -5.20 -3.67 -3.50
CA TYR A 142 -5.36 -3.47 -2.07
C TYR A 142 -5.16 -4.78 -1.31
N ASP A 143 -4.51 -4.70 -0.16
CA ASP A 143 -4.30 -5.80 0.77
C ASP A 143 -5.35 -5.82 1.88
N PHE A 144 -5.99 -4.67 2.18
CA PHE A 144 -7.13 -4.59 3.09
C PHE A 144 -8.08 -3.44 2.74
N MET A 145 -9.32 -3.55 3.19
CA MET A 145 -10.28 -2.45 3.20
C MET A 145 -11.22 -2.57 4.39
N SER A 146 -11.73 -1.44 4.87
CA SER A 146 -12.81 -1.39 5.85
C SER A 146 -14.10 -0.95 5.17
N LEU A 147 -15.14 -1.76 5.29
CA LEU A 147 -16.48 -1.35 4.90
C LEU A 147 -17.13 -0.63 6.07
N THR A 148 -17.39 0.66 5.88
CA THR A 148 -17.83 1.58 6.93
C THR A 148 -19.16 2.25 6.57
N ASP A 149 -20.13 1.48 6.10
CA ASP A 149 -21.46 1.97 5.78
C ASP A 149 -22.06 2.81 6.93
N HIS A 150 -22.76 3.89 6.60
CA HIS A 150 -23.37 4.80 7.55
C HIS A 150 -24.28 4.06 8.54
N ASN A 151 -23.86 4.00 9.80
CA ASN A 151 -24.56 3.35 10.92
C ASN A 151 -24.89 1.86 10.67
N ARG A 152 -24.06 1.15 9.88
CA ARG A 152 -24.37 -0.22 9.43
C ARG A 152 -23.15 -1.14 9.49
N TYR A 153 -22.82 -1.58 10.68
CA TYR A 153 -21.76 -2.54 10.91
C TYR A 153 -21.99 -3.90 10.20
N TYR A 154 -23.24 -4.35 10.11
CA TYR A 154 -23.57 -5.66 9.57
C TYR A 154 -23.29 -5.83 8.07
N SER A 155 -23.13 -4.76 7.31
CA SER A 155 -22.75 -4.85 5.90
C SER A 155 -21.36 -5.47 5.73
N GLY A 156 -20.48 -5.30 6.70
CA GLY A 156 -19.19 -5.99 6.76
C GLY A 156 -19.34 -7.50 6.98
N LEU A 157 -20.29 -7.93 7.81
CA LEU A 157 -20.58 -9.36 7.98
C LEU A 157 -21.08 -10.00 6.68
N GLU A 158 -21.90 -9.29 5.90
CA GLU A 158 -22.33 -9.74 4.57
C GLU A 158 -21.14 -9.89 3.61
N MET A 159 -20.14 -9.01 3.71
CA MET A 159 -18.91 -9.11 2.93
C MET A 159 -18.12 -10.37 3.28
N ASP A 160 -18.02 -10.69 4.58
CA ASP A 160 -17.31 -11.88 5.06
C ASP A 160 -18.06 -13.18 4.67
N GLU A 161 -19.40 -13.21 4.80
CA GLU A 161 -20.23 -14.34 4.38
C GLU A 161 -20.10 -14.63 2.88
N ALA A 162 -19.96 -13.60 2.05
CA ALA A 162 -19.84 -13.74 0.60
C ALA A 162 -18.66 -14.62 0.15
N TYR A 163 -17.63 -14.72 1.00
CA TYR A 163 -16.42 -15.51 0.73
C TYR A 163 -16.11 -16.52 1.83
N GLU A 164 -17.14 -16.97 2.58
CA GLU A 164 -16.93 -17.95 3.63
C GLU A 164 -16.22 -19.21 3.13
N GLY A 165 -15.13 -19.58 3.79
CA GLY A 165 -14.31 -20.74 3.43
C GLY A 165 -13.40 -20.54 2.22
N VAL A 166 -13.33 -19.35 1.62
CA VAL A 166 -12.45 -19.03 0.49
C VAL A 166 -11.23 -18.25 1.00
N LYS A 167 -10.02 -18.71 0.66
CA LYS A 167 -8.79 -17.99 0.96
C LYS A 167 -8.64 -16.78 0.05
N LEU A 168 -8.57 -15.60 0.63
CA LEU A 168 -8.37 -14.33 -0.07
C LEU A 168 -7.00 -13.71 0.22
N GLY A 169 -6.46 -12.94 -0.73
CA GLY A 169 -5.26 -12.11 -0.54
C GLY A 169 -5.57 -10.70 -0.01
N ILE A 170 -6.83 -10.40 0.27
CA ILE A 170 -7.30 -9.13 0.84
C ILE A 170 -8.06 -9.39 2.13
N THR A 171 -7.84 -8.54 3.14
CA THR A 171 -8.53 -8.61 4.44
C THR A 171 -9.62 -7.56 4.53
N HIS A 172 -10.82 -7.96 4.94
CA HIS A 172 -11.83 -7.04 5.40
C HIS A 172 -11.57 -6.66 6.86
N VAL A 173 -11.44 -5.36 7.14
CA VAL A 173 -11.37 -4.80 8.50
C VAL A 173 -12.78 -4.37 8.90
N PRO A 174 -13.41 -4.98 9.92
CA PRO A 174 -14.77 -4.62 10.32
C PRO A 174 -14.89 -3.15 10.70
N GLY A 175 -15.99 -2.50 10.33
CA GLY A 175 -16.20 -1.09 10.63
C GLY A 175 -17.60 -0.57 10.37
N GLU A 176 -17.81 0.69 10.69
CA GLU A 176 -19.00 1.49 10.38
C GLU A 176 -18.66 2.97 10.46
N GLU A 177 -19.33 3.81 9.69
CA GLU A 177 -19.27 5.24 9.90
C GLU A 177 -20.43 5.68 10.80
N VAL A 178 -20.08 6.09 12.02
CA VAL A 178 -21.03 6.42 13.09
C VAL A 178 -21.56 7.83 12.93
N HIS A 179 -22.89 7.96 12.85
CA HIS A 179 -23.62 9.22 12.87
C HIS A 179 -24.52 9.27 14.08
N PHE A 180 -24.07 9.88 15.15
CA PHE A 180 -24.88 9.99 16.35
C PHE A 180 -26.07 10.93 16.11
N PRO A 181 -27.30 10.58 16.53
CA PRO A 181 -28.49 11.39 16.35
C PRO A 181 -28.33 12.81 16.86
N GLY A 182 -28.49 13.80 15.97
CA GLY A 182 -28.31 15.23 16.26
C GLY A 182 -26.86 15.70 16.29
N CYS A 183 -25.88 14.83 15.92
CA CYS A 183 -24.50 15.22 15.64
C CYS A 183 -24.16 14.93 14.19
N MET A 184 -23.91 15.99 13.42
CA MET A 184 -23.59 15.86 11.98
C MET A 184 -22.11 15.56 11.71
N ILE A 185 -21.33 15.32 12.76
CA ILE A 185 -19.93 14.97 12.63
C ILE A 185 -19.83 13.45 12.57
N HIS A 186 -19.25 12.97 11.51
CA HIS A 186 -19.04 11.56 11.30
C HIS A 186 -17.85 11.06 12.12
N THR A 187 -17.85 9.80 12.45
CA THR A 187 -16.73 9.10 13.09
C THR A 187 -16.57 7.73 12.45
N VAL A 188 -15.43 7.47 11.85
CA VAL A 188 -15.13 6.15 11.30
C VAL A 188 -14.63 5.24 12.44
N HIS A 189 -15.34 4.14 12.66
CA HIS A 189 -15.03 3.07 13.59
C HIS A 189 -14.45 1.91 12.80
N VAL A 190 -13.25 1.44 13.15
CA VAL A 190 -12.58 0.31 12.49
C VAL A 190 -12.05 -0.70 13.50
N GLY A 191 -12.04 -1.97 13.12
CA GLY A 191 -11.45 -3.08 13.90
C GLY A 191 -12.20 -3.51 15.16
N GLY A 192 -13.34 -2.87 15.47
CA GLY A 192 -14.15 -3.24 16.63
C GLY A 192 -14.92 -4.55 16.43
N LYS A 193 -15.40 -5.13 17.53
CA LYS A 193 -16.12 -6.41 17.56
C LYS A 193 -17.64 -6.26 17.62
N SER A 194 -18.15 -5.04 17.72
CA SER A 194 -19.58 -4.74 17.82
C SER A 194 -19.88 -3.34 17.31
N SER A 195 -21.12 -3.14 16.88
CA SER A 195 -21.60 -1.85 16.37
C SER A 195 -21.88 -0.86 17.49
N VAL A 196 -21.39 0.35 17.35
CA VAL A 196 -21.77 1.49 18.19
C VAL A 196 -23.12 2.05 17.75
N ALA A 197 -23.39 2.09 16.45
CA ALA A 197 -24.66 2.56 15.92
C ALA A 197 -25.85 1.71 16.41
N ALA A 198 -25.65 0.40 16.57
CA ALA A 198 -26.69 -0.48 17.09
C ALA A 198 -27.17 -0.09 18.51
N LEU A 199 -26.33 0.55 19.31
CA LEU A 199 -26.69 1.00 20.66
C LEU A 199 -27.83 2.03 20.60
N TYR A 200 -27.63 3.11 19.85
CA TYR A 200 -28.65 4.17 19.76
C TYR A 200 -29.79 3.82 18.79
N CYS A 201 -29.60 2.93 17.84
CA CYS A 201 -30.71 2.37 17.07
C CYS A 201 -31.65 1.54 17.93
N LYS A 202 -31.14 0.92 18.99
CA LYS A 202 -31.93 0.13 19.94
C LYS A 202 -32.60 1.01 20.99
N ASP A 203 -31.90 1.99 21.55
CA ASP A 203 -32.38 2.89 22.59
C ASP A 203 -31.71 4.27 22.47
N GLU A 204 -32.21 5.08 21.54
CA GLU A 204 -31.71 6.43 21.29
C GLU A 204 -31.82 7.32 22.53
N ALA A 205 -32.92 7.21 23.28
CA ALA A 205 -33.16 8.08 24.44
C ALA A 205 -32.12 7.87 25.54
N THR A 206 -31.81 6.61 25.86
CA THR A 206 -30.77 6.28 26.84
C THR A 206 -29.40 6.73 26.35
N CYS A 207 -29.01 6.41 25.12
CA CYS A 207 -27.70 6.81 24.57
C CYS A 207 -27.55 8.35 24.51
N ARG A 208 -28.62 9.05 24.18
CA ARG A 208 -28.63 10.53 24.19
C ARG A 208 -28.42 11.06 25.59
N ALA A 209 -29.13 10.53 26.60
CA ALA A 209 -28.97 10.92 28.00
C ALA A 209 -27.56 10.63 28.52
N GLU A 210 -26.97 9.48 28.14
CA GLU A 210 -25.58 9.17 28.47
C GLU A 210 -24.62 10.18 27.84
N ALA A 211 -24.76 10.48 26.52
CA ALA A 211 -23.91 11.43 25.83
C ALA A 211 -24.06 12.87 26.39
N ASP A 212 -25.27 13.25 26.80
CA ASP A 212 -25.51 14.54 27.45
C ASP A 212 -24.83 14.60 28.81
N ALA A 213 -24.76 13.50 29.56
CA ALA A 213 -24.04 13.44 30.84
C ALA A 213 -22.51 13.64 30.68
N TYR A 214 -21.95 13.36 29.52
CA TYR A 214 -20.54 13.67 29.22
C TYR A 214 -20.23 15.18 29.23
N ILE A 215 -21.24 16.06 29.17
CA ILE A 215 -21.04 17.53 29.15
C ILE A 215 -20.22 17.98 30.36
N GLU A 216 -20.37 17.33 31.50
CA GLU A 216 -19.63 17.64 32.71
C GLU A 216 -18.15 17.24 32.64
N LYS A 217 -17.81 16.31 31.75
CA LYS A 217 -16.44 15.85 31.49
C LYS A 217 -15.74 16.66 30.40
N VAL A 218 -16.47 17.51 29.68
CA VAL A 218 -15.90 18.31 28.57
C VAL A 218 -14.90 19.31 29.16
N PRO A 219 -13.65 19.37 28.67
CA PRO A 219 -12.63 20.29 29.15
C PRO A 219 -13.09 21.76 29.10
N GLU A 220 -12.68 22.56 30.08
CA GLU A 220 -13.07 23.97 30.22
C GLU A 220 -12.64 24.84 29.01
N ASN A 221 -11.53 24.45 28.37
CA ASN A 221 -10.99 25.15 27.20
C ASN A 221 -11.77 24.86 25.90
N VAL A 222 -12.77 23.96 25.92
CA VAL A 222 -13.67 23.76 24.77
C VAL A 222 -14.70 24.91 24.74
N PRO A 223 -14.78 25.69 23.64
CA PRO A 223 -15.73 26.78 23.52
C PRO A 223 -17.17 26.32 23.76
N GLU A 224 -17.96 27.13 24.47
CA GLU A 224 -19.34 26.80 24.85
C GLU A 224 -20.21 26.30 23.70
N LYS A 225 -20.10 26.97 22.53
CA LYS A 225 -20.83 26.59 21.29
C LYS A 225 -20.54 25.19 20.77
N TYR A 226 -19.48 24.53 21.24
CA TYR A 226 -19.08 23.19 20.81
C TYR A 226 -19.27 22.11 21.87
N ARG A 227 -19.50 22.47 23.14
CA ARG A 227 -19.51 21.53 24.26
C ARG A 227 -20.48 20.36 24.06
N GLU A 228 -21.70 20.63 23.60
CA GLU A 228 -22.69 19.59 23.33
C GLU A 228 -22.24 18.60 22.24
N ARG A 229 -21.70 19.10 21.13
CA ARG A 229 -21.17 18.22 20.09
C ARG A 229 -19.93 17.46 20.54
N TYR A 230 -19.08 18.10 21.31
CA TYR A 230 -17.87 17.50 21.86
C TYR A 230 -18.21 16.36 22.83
N SER A 231 -19.21 16.53 23.72
CA SER A 231 -19.65 15.44 24.61
C SER A 231 -20.15 14.22 23.87
N ARG A 232 -20.87 14.41 22.74
CA ARG A 232 -21.31 13.31 21.87
C ARG A 232 -20.15 12.59 21.20
N LEU A 233 -19.13 13.34 20.75
CA LEU A 233 -17.92 12.72 20.17
C LEU A 233 -17.16 11.92 21.22
N MET A 234 -17.05 12.41 22.46
CA MET A 234 -16.47 11.64 23.58
C MET A 234 -17.23 10.33 23.81
N TRP A 235 -18.56 10.39 23.86
CA TRP A 235 -19.37 9.17 24.02
C TRP A 235 -19.14 8.18 22.88
N ILE A 236 -19.11 8.64 21.64
CA ILE A 236 -18.86 7.79 20.44
C ILE A 236 -17.50 7.12 20.54
N THR A 237 -16.43 7.90 20.80
CA THR A 237 -15.06 7.37 20.84
C THR A 237 -14.88 6.38 22.00
N ASP A 238 -15.47 6.64 23.16
CA ASP A 238 -15.45 5.69 24.27
C ASP A 238 -16.16 4.37 23.91
N ARG A 239 -17.32 4.42 23.25
CA ARG A 239 -18.03 3.20 22.80
C ARG A 239 -17.25 2.42 21.73
N ILE A 240 -16.55 3.12 20.83
CA ILE A 240 -15.64 2.49 19.86
C ILE A 240 -14.50 1.77 20.57
N HIS A 241 -13.86 2.41 21.53
CA HIS A 241 -12.79 1.79 22.32
C HIS A 241 -13.28 0.60 23.15
N GLU A 242 -14.47 0.70 23.77
CA GLU A 242 -15.10 -0.42 24.46
C GLU A 242 -15.43 -1.60 23.55
N ALA A 243 -15.78 -1.34 22.28
CA ALA A 243 -15.94 -2.37 21.27
C ALA A 243 -14.60 -2.98 20.80
N GLY A 244 -13.47 -2.47 21.28
CA GLY A 244 -12.12 -2.89 20.91
C GLY A 244 -11.64 -2.31 19.56
N GLY A 245 -12.34 -1.32 19.01
CA GLY A 245 -12.00 -0.64 17.78
C GLY A 245 -11.16 0.61 17.97
N LEU A 246 -10.82 1.26 16.84
CA LEU A 246 -10.17 2.57 16.80
C LEU A 246 -11.08 3.58 16.10
N ALA A 247 -11.02 4.83 16.57
CA ALA A 247 -11.78 5.94 16.05
C ALA A 247 -10.90 6.78 15.10
N ILE A 248 -11.34 6.96 13.86
CA ILE A 248 -10.71 7.85 12.89
C ILE A 248 -11.60 9.08 12.71
N PHE A 249 -11.00 10.28 12.77
CA PHE A 249 -11.71 11.53 12.50
C PHE A 249 -11.72 11.78 10.99
N PRO A 250 -12.88 11.60 10.28
CA PRO A 250 -12.93 11.69 8.84
C PRO A 250 -13.24 13.11 8.35
N HIS A 251 -12.80 13.42 7.16
CA HIS A 251 -13.20 14.51 6.25
C HIS A 251 -13.82 15.78 6.88
N PRO A 252 -13.21 16.50 7.85
CA PRO A 252 -13.84 17.64 8.52
C PRO A 252 -14.21 18.79 7.59
N PHE A 253 -13.48 18.96 6.50
CA PHE A 253 -13.69 20.01 5.51
C PHE A 253 -14.57 19.61 4.33
N TRP A 254 -15.25 18.46 4.44
CA TRP A 254 -16.31 18.09 3.51
C TRP A 254 -17.46 19.10 3.50
N LYS A 255 -18.10 19.28 2.35
CA LYS A 255 -19.23 20.21 2.14
C LYS A 255 -20.48 19.40 1.83
N PRO A 256 -21.35 19.13 2.81
CA PRO A 256 -22.51 18.27 2.64
C PRO A 256 -23.52 18.86 1.64
N GLY A 257 -24.07 17.99 0.78
CA GLY A 257 -25.26 18.28 -0.04
C GLY A 257 -25.19 19.51 -0.95
N GLY A 258 -24.00 19.85 -1.47
CA GLY A 258 -23.79 21.06 -2.27
C GLY A 258 -23.72 22.35 -1.44
N SER A 259 -23.64 22.23 -0.12
CA SER A 259 -23.37 23.35 0.80
C SER A 259 -22.07 24.07 0.42
N ARG A 260 -21.99 25.35 0.77
CA ARG A 260 -20.75 26.13 0.67
C ARG A 260 -19.98 26.16 1.99
N VAL A 261 -20.54 25.59 3.06
CA VAL A 261 -19.93 25.54 4.40
C VAL A 261 -19.37 24.15 4.69
N PHE A 262 -18.33 24.09 5.47
CA PHE A 262 -17.72 22.82 5.90
C PHE A 262 -18.58 22.13 6.96
N ASN A 263 -18.54 20.79 6.97
CA ASN A 263 -19.21 19.97 7.97
C ASN A 263 -18.72 20.30 9.39
N VAL A 264 -17.41 20.47 9.54
CA VAL A 264 -16.78 20.86 10.80
C VAL A 264 -16.07 22.19 10.63
N GLN A 265 -16.31 23.12 11.54
CA GLN A 265 -15.61 24.40 11.56
C GLN A 265 -14.14 24.19 11.91
N GLU A 266 -13.22 24.93 11.30
CA GLU A 266 -11.78 24.80 11.49
C GLU A 266 -11.40 24.88 12.99
N GLU A 267 -11.92 25.85 13.73
CA GLU A 267 -11.71 26.00 15.18
C GLU A 267 -12.12 24.72 15.93
N PHE A 268 -13.21 24.08 15.57
CA PHE A 268 -13.66 22.86 16.21
C PHE A 268 -12.84 21.64 15.80
N ALA A 269 -12.46 21.51 14.53
CA ALA A 269 -11.56 20.47 14.07
C ALA A 269 -10.21 20.52 14.83
N ARG A 270 -9.67 21.72 15.05
CA ARG A 270 -8.46 21.95 15.86
C ARG A 270 -8.63 21.49 17.31
N VAL A 271 -9.76 21.81 17.93
CA VAL A 271 -10.08 21.35 19.29
C VAL A 271 -10.17 19.83 19.36
N ILE A 272 -10.84 19.19 18.41
CA ILE A 272 -10.97 17.74 18.33
C ILE A 272 -9.58 17.08 18.17
N LEU A 273 -8.76 17.53 17.22
CA LEU A 273 -7.45 16.93 16.97
C LEU A 273 -6.46 17.12 18.15
N LYS A 274 -6.59 18.21 18.92
CA LYS A 274 -5.79 18.43 20.13
C LYS A 274 -6.23 17.60 21.32
N SER A 275 -7.44 17.07 21.32
CA SER A 275 -8.00 16.34 22.46
C SER A 275 -7.38 14.96 22.67
N GLY A 276 -6.91 14.33 21.60
CA GLY A 276 -6.41 12.96 21.61
C GLY A 276 -7.51 11.90 21.74
N MET A 277 -8.80 12.26 21.58
CA MET A 277 -9.90 11.29 21.65
C MET A 277 -9.96 10.36 20.42
N TYR A 278 -9.46 10.82 19.26
CA TYR A 278 -9.35 10.02 18.05
C TYR A 278 -7.98 9.37 17.94
N ASP A 279 -7.94 8.14 17.47
CA ASP A 279 -6.71 7.37 17.27
C ASP A 279 -5.97 7.76 15.99
N ALA A 280 -6.70 8.22 14.98
CA ALA A 280 -6.12 8.67 13.72
C ALA A 280 -6.95 9.78 13.06
N TYR A 281 -6.33 10.46 12.10
CA TYR A 281 -6.93 11.51 11.29
C TYR A 281 -6.93 11.13 9.81
N GLU A 282 -8.08 11.19 9.17
CA GLU A 282 -8.19 11.08 7.71
C GLU A 282 -7.69 12.38 7.07
N LEU A 283 -6.41 12.39 6.76
CA LEU A 283 -5.72 13.57 6.23
C LEU A 283 -6.07 13.85 4.79
N VAL A 284 -6.16 12.80 3.97
CA VAL A 284 -6.64 12.84 2.59
C VAL A 284 -7.81 11.88 2.46
N GLY A 285 -8.96 12.38 2.02
CA GLY A 285 -10.21 11.62 2.05
C GLY A 285 -11.31 12.25 1.21
N GLY A 286 -12.56 11.86 1.47
CA GLY A 286 -13.77 12.23 0.75
C GLY A 286 -14.19 13.71 0.78
N MET A 287 -13.28 14.65 0.86
CA MET A 287 -13.59 16.08 1.04
C MET A 287 -13.22 16.98 -0.15
N GLY A 288 -12.78 16.38 -1.25
CA GLY A 288 -12.30 17.10 -2.46
C GLY A 288 -11.00 17.87 -2.21
N GLN A 289 -10.36 18.33 -3.30
CA GLN A 289 -9.02 18.95 -3.26
C GLN A 289 -8.90 20.15 -2.33
N ILE A 290 -9.92 21.00 -2.23
CA ILE A 290 -9.88 22.17 -1.35
C ILE A 290 -9.86 21.74 0.12
N GLY A 291 -10.71 20.78 0.49
CA GLY A 291 -10.75 20.21 1.85
C GLY A 291 -9.45 19.52 2.22
N ILE A 292 -8.90 18.71 1.30
CA ILE A 292 -7.59 18.05 1.48
C ILE A 292 -6.49 19.08 1.75
N ASN A 293 -6.43 20.17 0.97
CA ASN A 293 -5.46 21.24 1.20
C ASN A 293 -5.58 21.86 2.61
N PHE A 294 -6.80 22.07 3.08
CA PHE A 294 -7.01 22.59 4.43
C PHE A 294 -6.61 21.59 5.52
N SER A 295 -6.93 20.31 5.33
CA SER A 295 -6.49 19.24 6.24
C SER A 295 -4.98 19.16 6.37
N ILE A 296 -4.26 19.22 5.25
CA ILE A 296 -2.79 19.16 5.22
C ILE A 296 -2.19 20.36 5.97
N ASN A 297 -2.71 21.56 5.71
CA ASN A 297 -2.20 22.78 6.36
C ASN A 297 -2.55 22.80 7.85
N LEU A 298 -3.75 22.40 8.25
CA LEU A 298 -4.12 22.27 9.67
C LEU A 298 -3.20 21.29 10.40
N ARG A 299 -2.91 20.14 9.78
CA ARG A 299 -1.94 19.19 10.34
C ARG A 299 -0.56 19.82 10.50
N ALA A 300 -0.07 20.54 9.49
CA ALA A 300 1.25 21.18 9.55
C ALA A 300 1.36 22.18 10.72
N GLU A 301 0.32 22.99 10.94
CA GLU A 301 0.25 23.91 12.09
C GLU A 301 0.23 23.16 13.43
N LEU A 302 -0.60 22.10 13.53
CA LEU A 302 -0.67 21.28 14.74
C LEU A 302 0.65 20.57 15.07
N LEU A 303 1.36 20.08 14.05
CA LEU A 303 2.71 19.52 14.23
C LEU A 303 3.70 20.57 14.75
N ALA A 304 3.64 21.81 14.24
CA ALA A 304 4.46 22.92 14.74
C ALA A 304 4.15 23.29 16.22
N GLU A 305 2.93 23.02 16.65
CA GLU A 305 2.50 23.15 18.05
C GLU A 305 2.85 21.91 18.91
N GLY A 306 3.48 20.88 18.34
CA GLY A 306 3.87 19.65 19.02
C GLY A 306 2.77 18.58 19.12
N VAL A 307 1.62 18.80 18.48
CA VAL A 307 0.50 17.83 18.45
C VAL A 307 0.74 16.79 17.36
N LYS A 308 0.84 15.51 17.75
CA LYS A 308 1.11 14.39 16.85
C LYS A 308 -0.02 13.39 16.92
N PHE A 309 -0.41 12.86 15.79
CA PHE A 309 -1.41 11.79 15.65
C PHE A 309 -1.14 10.99 14.36
N PRO A 310 -1.52 9.70 14.32
CA PRO A 310 -1.53 8.90 13.11
C PRO A 310 -2.39 9.54 12.02
N VAL A 311 -1.98 9.37 10.76
CA VAL A 311 -2.73 9.85 9.60
C VAL A 311 -3.03 8.72 8.63
N VAL A 312 -4.20 8.78 8.01
CA VAL A 312 -4.63 7.85 6.97
C VAL A 312 -5.07 8.59 5.72
N GLY A 313 -4.94 7.92 4.58
CA GLY A 313 -5.62 8.27 3.34
C GLY A 313 -6.75 7.28 3.12
N SER A 314 -7.93 7.77 2.82
CA SER A 314 -9.12 6.93 2.62
C SER A 314 -9.94 7.44 1.45
N SER A 315 -10.61 6.52 0.74
CA SER A 315 -11.34 6.92 -0.45
C SER A 315 -12.71 7.52 -0.18
N ASP A 316 -13.35 7.09 0.90
CA ASP A 316 -14.78 7.41 1.15
C ASP A 316 -15.63 7.07 -0.10
N VAL A 317 -15.38 5.86 -0.65
CA VAL A 317 -15.89 5.47 -1.96
C VAL A 317 -17.40 5.24 -1.95
N HIS A 318 -18.10 5.95 -2.84
CA HIS A 318 -19.54 5.75 -3.10
C HIS A 318 -19.81 5.17 -4.51
N GLY A 319 -18.75 4.93 -5.28
CA GLY A 319 -18.82 4.34 -6.61
C GLY A 319 -17.44 4.03 -7.18
N ILE A 320 -17.36 3.01 -8.05
CA ILE A 320 -16.09 2.55 -8.62
C ILE A 320 -15.78 3.25 -9.94
N VAL A 321 -16.79 3.50 -10.78
CA VAL A 321 -16.59 4.09 -12.10
C VAL A 321 -16.68 5.61 -12.00
N GLY A 322 -15.62 6.29 -12.41
CA GLY A 322 -15.54 7.76 -12.40
C GLY A 322 -15.44 8.35 -10.99
N ALA A 323 -15.09 7.56 -9.98
CA ALA A 323 -14.84 8.05 -8.64
C ALA A 323 -13.57 8.92 -8.62
N GLU A 324 -13.66 10.12 -8.04
CA GLU A 324 -12.51 11.02 -7.90
C GLU A 324 -11.51 10.51 -6.83
N THR A 325 -11.98 9.72 -5.89
CA THR A 325 -11.22 9.30 -4.70
C THR A 325 -10.69 7.87 -4.80
N PHE A 326 -11.46 6.93 -5.33
CA PHE A 326 -11.02 5.54 -5.53
C PHE A 326 -10.50 5.31 -6.96
N PRO A 327 -9.36 4.68 -7.18
CA PRO A 327 -8.40 4.12 -6.20
C PRO A 327 -7.23 5.09 -5.88
N HIS A 328 -7.51 6.39 -5.80
CA HIS A 328 -6.49 7.44 -5.76
C HIS A 328 -6.09 7.87 -4.34
N LEU A 329 -6.99 7.71 -3.37
CA LEU A 329 -6.72 8.00 -1.96
C LEU A 329 -6.65 6.69 -1.19
N PHE A 330 -5.54 6.45 -0.49
CA PHE A 330 -5.32 5.20 0.24
C PHE A 330 -4.24 5.35 1.32
N THR A 331 -4.13 4.33 2.15
CA THR A 331 -3.10 4.22 3.18
C THR A 331 -2.09 3.15 2.80
N ILE A 332 -0.80 3.41 3.02
CA ILE A 332 0.21 2.36 3.18
C ILE A 332 0.38 2.13 4.67
N CYS A 333 0.12 0.89 5.12
CA CYS A 333 0.21 0.46 6.49
C CYS A 333 1.38 -0.54 6.62
N PHE A 334 2.32 -0.29 7.53
CA PHE A 334 3.45 -1.17 7.79
C PHE A 334 3.10 -2.06 8.99
N ALA A 335 2.56 -3.24 8.72
CA ALA A 335 2.06 -4.21 9.70
C ALA A 335 2.87 -5.50 9.68
N LYS A 336 2.80 -6.32 10.74
CA LYS A 336 3.50 -7.61 10.80
C LYS A 336 3.01 -8.57 9.71
N ASP A 337 1.69 -8.59 9.53
CA ASP A 337 1.00 -9.41 8.55
C ASP A 337 -0.33 -8.73 8.14
N ASN A 338 -1.09 -9.36 7.26
CA ASN A 338 -2.37 -8.86 6.77
C ASN A 338 -3.57 -9.29 7.66
N SER A 339 -3.37 -9.47 8.96
CA SER A 339 -4.47 -9.72 9.91
C SER A 339 -5.07 -8.39 10.41
N VAL A 340 -6.34 -8.43 10.81
CA VAL A 340 -7.02 -7.27 11.39
C VAL A 340 -6.23 -6.72 12.58
N ASP A 341 -5.81 -7.58 13.50
CA ASP A 341 -5.07 -7.18 14.70
C ASP A 341 -3.74 -6.48 14.35
N SER A 342 -2.96 -7.03 13.40
CA SER A 342 -1.70 -6.42 12.96
C SER A 342 -1.90 -5.06 12.28
N ILE A 343 -2.96 -4.91 11.47
CA ILE A 343 -3.32 -3.65 10.82
C ILE A 343 -3.71 -2.61 11.87
N MET A 344 -4.52 -3.00 12.87
CA MET A 344 -4.97 -2.11 13.95
C MET A 344 -3.81 -1.68 14.85
N GLU A 345 -2.89 -2.60 15.19
CA GLU A 345 -1.65 -2.28 15.92
C GLU A 345 -0.79 -1.26 15.16
N ALA A 346 -0.62 -1.46 13.85
CA ALA A 346 0.17 -0.56 13.02
C ALA A 346 -0.47 0.83 12.90
N LEU A 347 -1.80 0.91 12.73
CA LEU A 347 -2.54 2.18 12.72
C LEU A 347 -2.35 2.93 14.04
N LYS A 348 -2.57 2.26 15.16
CA LYS A 348 -2.42 2.84 16.51
C LYS A 348 -0.98 3.31 16.78
N ALA A 349 0.00 2.57 16.26
CA ALA A 349 1.43 2.93 16.39
C ALA A 349 1.87 4.05 15.43
N GLY A 350 0.99 4.58 14.57
CA GLY A 350 1.33 5.58 13.56
C GLY A 350 2.25 5.07 12.46
N LYS A 351 2.30 3.75 12.24
CA LYS A 351 3.05 3.12 11.15
C LYS A 351 2.27 3.16 9.83
N THR A 352 1.77 4.34 9.49
CA THR A 352 0.93 4.59 8.32
C THR A 352 1.42 5.79 7.53
N VAL A 353 1.21 5.73 6.23
CA VAL A 353 1.43 6.83 5.29
C VAL A 353 0.15 7.07 4.50
N ALA A 354 -0.41 8.26 4.62
CA ALA A 354 -1.54 8.69 3.80
C ALA A 354 -1.04 9.03 2.39
N VAL A 355 -1.70 8.52 1.37
CA VAL A 355 -1.28 8.67 -0.03
C VAL A 355 -2.39 9.28 -0.87
N GLU A 356 -2.03 10.31 -1.63
CA GLU A 356 -2.83 10.89 -2.70
C GLU A 356 -2.14 10.64 -4.04
N ALA A 357 -2.80 9.89 -4.93
CA ALA A 357 -2.35 9.66 -6.29
C ALA A 357 -3.05 10.62 -7.24
N THR A 358 -2.29 11.33 -8.07
CA THR A 358 -2.80 12.26 -9.09
C THR A 358 -2.31 11.89 -10.47
N GLY A 359 -3.03 12.31 -11.51
CA GLY A 359 -2.71 11.97 -12.89
C GLY A 359 -3.37 10.67 -13.37
N ASP A 360 -3.12 10.33 -14.62
CA ASP A 360 -3.63 9.11 -15.23
C ASP A 360 -2.79 7.87 -14.84
N GLU A 361 -3.26 6.69 -15.24
CA GLU A 361 -2.61 5.42 -14.96
C GLU A 361 -1.15 5.34 -15.44
N TYR A 362 -0.80 6.08 -16.49
CA TYR A 362 0.54 6.09 -17.10
C TYR A 362 1.46 7.16 -16.52
N LYS A 363 0.90 8.21 -15.91
CA LYS A 363 1.63 9.36 -15.36
C LYS A 363 1.17 9.71 -13.95
N ARG A 364 1.02 8.67 -13.12
CA ARG A 364 0.57 8.83 -11.74
C ARG A 364 1.68 9.45 -10.89
N HIS A 365 1.34 10.53 -10.18
CA HIS A 365 2.20 11.15 -9.19
C HIS A 365 1.62 10.89 -7.81
N TYR A 366 2.49 10.61 -6.86
CA TYR A 366 2.10 10.31 -5.49
C TYR A 366 2.56 11.41 -4.55
N ARG A 367 1.66 11.86 -3.70
CA ARG A 367 1.94 12.68 -2.54
C ARG A 367 1.75 11.82 -1.30
N CYS A 368 2.77 11.78 -0.45
CA CYS A 368 2.81 10.95 0.73
C CYS A 368 2.91 11.81 1.98
N TYR A 369 2.12 11.49 2.99
CA TYR A 369 2.06 12.23 4.24
C TYR A 369 2.19 11.27 5.42
N GLY A 370 3.17 11.48 6.28
CA GLY A 370 3.48 10.61 7.40
C GLY A 370 4.78 11.01 8.08
N ASP A 371 5.41 10.08 8.78
CA ASP A 371 6.79 10.19 9.22
C ASP A 371 7.74 10.15 8.01
N LEU A 372 8.76 11.00 7.99
CA LEU A 372 9.65 11.12 6.82
C LEU A 372 10.34 9.79 6.47
N ARG A 373 10.76 9.02 7.47
CA ARG A 373 11.36 7.70 7.30
C ARG A 373 10.40 6.73 6.56
N LEU A 374 9.13 6.70 6.99
CA LEU A 374 8.10 5.88 6.33
C LEU A 374 7.78 6.39 4.93
N VAL A 375 7.79 7.71 4.72
CA VAL A 375 7.55 8.33 3.41
C VAL A 375 8.64 7.98 2.40
N TYR A 376 9.92 7.95 2.79
CA TYR A 376 11.00 7.49 1.92
C TYR A 376 10.76 6.07 1.43
N TYR A 377 10.49 5.15 2.35
CA TYR A 377 10.21 3.76 1.98
C TYR A 377 8.92 3.61 1.16
N ALA A 378 7.85 4.35 1.52
CA ALA A 378 6.61 4.37 0.74
C ALA A 378 6.82 4.82 -0.70
N GLN A 379 7.65 5.84 -0.96
CA GLN A 379 7.97 6.30 -2.32
C GLN A 379 8.69 5.21 -3.14
N PHE A 380 9.66 4.51 -2.54
CA PHE A 380 10.28 3.35 -3.18
C PHE A 380 9.26 2.28 -3.54
N LEU A 381 8.35 1.93 -2.62
CA LEU A 381 7.32 0.91 -2.84
C LEU A 381 6.32 1.33 -3.93
N LEU A 382 5.93 2.60 -3.97
CA LEU A 382 5.03 3.16 -4.99
C LEU A 382 5.65 3.16 -6.39
N ALA A 383 6.96 3.24 -6.48
CA ALA A 383 7.69 3.17 -7.74
C ALA A 383 7.97 1.72 -8.19
N ASN A 384 8.32 0.82 -7.26
CA ASN A 384 8.92 -0.47 -7.59
C ASN A 384 8.07 -1.69 -7.22
N TYR A 385 7.21 -1.62 -6.19
CA TYR A 385 6.46 -2.75 -5.64
C TYR A 385 4.97 -2.72 -6.01
N PHE A 386 4.23 -1.69 -5.59
CA PHE A 386 2.77 -1.64 -5.74
C PHE A 386 2.27 -1.68 -7.19
N PRO A 387 2.96 -1.11 -8.20
CA PRO A 387 2.53 -1.26 -9.58
C PRO A 387 2.62 -2.69 -10.11
N GLN A 388 3.59 -3.47 -9.63
CA GLN A 388 3.71 -4.89 -9.97
C GLN A 388 2.66 -5.71 -9.24
N LEU A 389 2.50 -5.47 -7.93
CA LEU A 389 1.48 -6.11 -7.09
C LEU A 389 0.09 -5.92 -7.68
N GLN A 390 -0.29 -4.71 -8.07
CA GLN A 390 -1.59 -4.41 -8.67
C GLN A 390 -1.87 -5.24 -9.91
N ARG A 391 -0.90 -5.42 -10.80
CA ARG A 391 -1.05 -6.24 -12.02
C ARG A 391 -1.31 -7.71 -11.69
N ILE A 392 -0.66 -8.24 -10.67
CA ILE A 392 -0.83 -9.62 -10.21
C ILE A 392 -2.20 -9.78 -9.54
N CYS A 393 -2.55 -8.89 -8.62
CA CYS A 393 -3.81 -8.93 -7.87
C CYS A 393 -5.06 -8.70 -8.74
N ALA A 394 -4.91 -8.08 -9.92
CA ALA A 394 -6.04 -7.82 -10.81
C ALA A 394 -6.79 -9.11 -11.18
N GLY A 395 -6.05 -10.21 -11.41
CA GLY A 395 -6.63 -11.53 -11.69
C GLY A 395 -7.46 -12.07 -10.53
N GLU A 396 -6.98 -11.90 -9.31
CA GLU A 396 -7.70 -12.31 -8.08
C GLU A 396 -9.01 -11.53 -7.92
N GLY A 397 -8.98 -10.20 -8.01
CA GLY A 397 -10.17 -9.37 -7.89
C GLY A 397 -11.25 -9.67 -8.93
N VAL A 398 -10.85 -9.97 -10.19
CA VAL A 398 -11.77 -10.43 -11.23
C VAL A 398 -12.34 -11.81 -10.89
N ALA A 399 -11.51 -12.75 -10.43
CA ALA A 399 -11.94 -14.09 -10.03
C ALA A 399 -12.93 -14.03 -8.84
N MET A 400 -12.68 -13.16 -7.86
CA MET A 400 -13.58 -12.92 -6.72
C MET A 400 -15.00 -12.51 -7.18
N ARG A 401 -15.09 -11.51 -8.07
CA ARG A 401 -16.40 -11.07 -8.58
C ARG A 401 -17.09 -12.15 -9.43
N ASN A 402 -16.33 -12.89 -10.24
CA ASN A 402 -16.86 -14.00 -11.03
C ASN A 402 -17.35 -15.15 -10.14
N TYR A 403 -16.69 -15.40 -9.00
CA TYR A 403 -17.12 -16.38 -8.00
C TYR A 403 -18.52 -16.03 -7.44
N LEU A 404 -18.76 -14.78 -7.06
CA LEU A 404 -20.06 -14.31 -6.58
C LEU A 404 -21.18 -14.47 -7.63
N MET A 405 -20.84 -14.42 -8.90
CA MET A 405 -21.77 -14.63 -10.01
C MET A 405 -21.93 -16.12 -10.40
N GLY A 406 -21.22 -17.03 -9.73
CA GLY A 406 -21.19 -18.45 -10.10
C GLY A 406 -20.43 -18.77 -11.39
N LEU A 407 -19.60 -17.85 -11.89
CA LEU A 407 -18.83 -17.97 -13.14
C LEU A 407 -17.41 -18.51 -12.94
N ALA A 408 -16.91 -18.55 -11.70
CA ALA A 408 -15.59 -19.07 -11.37
C ALA A 408 -15.62 -19.90 -10.08
N PRO A 409 -14.81 -20.97 -9.96
CA PRO A 409 -14.66 -21.70 -8.70
C PRO A 409 -13.73 -20.96 -7.72
N ALA A 410 -13.85 -21.23 -6.41
CA ALA A 410 -12.96 -20.71 -5.36
C ALA A 410 -11.48 -21.02 -5.64
N SER A 411 -11.16 -22.20 -6.19
CA SER A 411 -9.79 -22.61 -6.51
C SER A 411 -9.07 -21.66 -7.50
N LEU A 412 -9.82 -20.92 -8.32
CA LEU A 412 -9.21 -19.90 -9.18
C LEU A 412 -8.72 -18.70 -8.38
N ILE A 413 -9.46 -18.29 -7.35
CA ILE A 413 -9.06 -17.23 -6.42
C ILE A 413 -7.80 -17.66 -5.67
N GLU A 414 -7.82 -18.88 -5.11
CA GLU A 414 -6.70 -19.44 -4.34
C GLU A 414 -5.40 -19.51 -5.16
N ALA A 415 -5.48 -19.92 -6.43
CA ALA A 415 -4.33 -19.93 -7.33
C ALA A 415 -3.75 -18.52 -7.58
N GLN A 416 -4.60 -17.48 -7.65
CA GLN A 416 -4.15 -16.09 -7.78
C GLN A 416 -3.53 -15.57 -6.49
N VAL A 417 -4.04 -15.98 -5.33
CA VAL A 417 -3.43 -15.68 -4.02
C VAL A 417 -2.03 -16.27 -3.93
N GLU A 418 -1.83 -17.53 -4.34
CA GLU A 418 -0.52 -18.18 -4.34
C GLU A 418 0.48 -17.45 -5.26
N GLN A 419 0.04 -16.98 -6.41
CA GLN A 419 0.87 -16.18 -7.31
C GLN A 419 1.30 -14.87 -6.65
N THR A 420 0.39 -14.19 -5.97
CA THR A 420 0.66 -12.95 -5.25
C THR A 420 1.67 -13.17 -4.11
N GLU A 421 1.48 -14.22 -3.31
CA GLU A 421 2.39 -14.56 -2.21
C GLU A 421 3.79 -14.96 -2.73
N SER A 422 3.85 -15.64 -3.86
CA SER A 422 5.11 -15.97 -4.52
C SER A 422 5.88 -14.71 -4.94
N PHE A 423 5.20 -13.73 -5.50
CA PHE A 423 5.79 -12.43 -5.85
C PHE A 423 6.28 -11.67 -4.60
N LYS A 424 5.44 -11.59 -3.55
CA LYS A 424 5.82 -10.93 -2.29
C LYS A 424 7.06 -11.57 -1.69
N THR A 425 7.10 -12.90 -1.60
CA THR A 425 8.25 -13.62 -1.03
C THR A 425 9.52 -13.45 -1.83
N GLU A 426 9.46 -13.37 -3.15
CA GLU A 426 10.61 -13.08 -4.01
C GLU A 426 11.09 -11.62 -3.81
N PHE A 427 10.18 -10.66 -3.83
CA PHE A 427 10.51 -9.24 -3.70
C PHE A 427 11.21 -8.91 -2.38
N PHE A 428 10.79 -9.55 -1.30
CA PHE A 428 11.35 -9.38 0.05
C PHE A 428 12.41 -10.43 0.44
N GLY A 429 12.88 -11.26 -0.50
CA GLY A 429 13.97 -12.20 -0.28
C GLY A 429 13.67 -13.39 0.64
N LYS A 430 12.39 -13.74 0.77
CA LYS A 430 11.94 -14.88 1.59
C LYS A 430 11.79 -16.19 0.80
N ARG A 431 12.21 -16.19 -0.47
CA ARG A 431 12.13 -17.36 -1.36
C ARG A 431 13.35 -17.43 -2.27
N ASP A 432 13.84 -18.65 -2.52
CA ASP A 432 14.87 -18.88 -3.52
C ASP A 432 14.30 -18.76 -4.95
N TYR A 433 15.12 -18.20 -5.84
CA TYR A 433 14.83 -18.15 -7.26
C TYR A 433 14.78 -19.57 -7.85
N ILE A 434 13.75 -19.87 -8.63
CA ILE A 434 13.66 -21.15 -9.34
C ILE A 434 14.51 -21.05 -10.59
N ALA A 435 15.71 -21.64 -10.54
CA ALA A 435 16.58 -21.72 -11.70
C ALA A 435 15.97 -22.60 -12.80
N VAL A 436 16.39 -22.35 -14.04
CA VAL A 436 16.11 -23.25 -15.16
C VAL A 436 16.70 -24.62 -14.84
N SER A 437 15.94 -25.71 -15.05
CA SER A 437 16.41 -27.06 -14.77
C SER A 437 17.65 -27.41 -15.60
N ASP A 438 18.54 -28.22 -15.05
CA ASP A 438 19.76 -28.66 -15.74
C ASP A 438 19.45 -29.34 -17.08
N GLU A 439 18.36 -30.11 -17.14
CA GLU A 439 17.90 -30.77 -18.38
C GLU A 439 17.60 -29.77 -19.50
N VAL A 440 17.01 -28.62 -19.17
CA VAL A 440 16.73 -27.57 -20.16
C VAL A 440 18.01 -26.82 -20.53
N ARG A 441 18.95 -26.63 -19.61
CA ARG A 441 20.27 -26.03 -19.89
C ARG A 441 21.10 -26.91 -20.82
N GLU A 442 21.21 -28.19 -20.55
CA GLU A 442 21.90 -29.15 -21.43
C GLU A 442 21.30 -29.17 -22.85
N TYR A 443 19.97 -29.04 -22.94
CA TYR A 443 19.30 -28.93 -24.22
C TYR A 443 19.64 -27.64 -24.97
N GLU A 444 19.66 -26.50 -24.28
CA GLU A 444 20.00 -25.19 -24.86
C GLU A 444 21.47 -25.13 -25.30
N ASP A 445 22.39 -25.65 -24.51
CA ASP A 445 23.82 -25.68 -24.81
C ASP A 445 24.08 -26.60 -26.05
N LYS A 446 23.45 -27.75 -26.08
CA LYS A 446 23.54 -28.65 -27.22
C LYS A 446 23.00 -28.02 -28.51
N TRP A 447 21.88 -27.31 -28.45
CA TRP A 447 21.33 -26.61 -29.62
C TRP A 447 22.17 -25.39 -30.02
N ARG A 448 22.74 -24.68 -29.04
CA ARG A 448 23.67 -23.59 -29.30
C ARG A 448 24.89 -24.05 -30.05
N GLU A 449 25.51 -25.15 -29.66
CA GLU A 449 26.63 -25.77 -30.37
C GLU A 449 26.25 -26.17 -31.82
N VAL A 450 25.12 -26.81 -31.99
CA VAL A 450 24.61 -27.21 -33.30
C VAL A 450 24.32 -26.00 -34.20
N GLN A 451 23.74 -24.94 -33.69
CA GLN A 451 23.46 -23.72 -34.42
C GLN A 451 24.73 -22.92 -34.77
N LEU A 452 25.72 -22.93 -33.91
CA LEU A 452 27.02 -22.31 -34.14
C LEU A 452 27.87 -23.15 -35.12
N ALA A 453 27.72 -24.45 -35.13
CA ALA A 453 28.37 -25.40 -36.03
C ALA A 453 27.69 -25.57 -37.40
N GLY A 454 26.56 -24.91 -37.63
CA GLY A 454 25.70 -25.09 -38.83
C GLY A 454 26.43 -24.93 -40.18
N PRO A 455 25.99 -25.69 -41.20
CA PRO A 455 26.80 -25.99 -42.39
C PRO A 455 27.06 -24.82 -43.35
N THR A 456 26.51 -23.66 -43.16
CA THR A 456 26.63 -22.55 -44.12
C THR A 456 26.98 -21.17 -43.54
N GLY A 457 27.19 -21.05 -42.23
CA GLY A 457 27.59 -19.79 -41.56
C GLY A 457 26.66 -18.60 -41.75
N LYS A 458 25.76 -18.60 -42.72
CA LYS A 458 24.89 -17.44 -43.02
C LYS A 458 23.64 -17.34 -42.15
N GLY A 459 23.10 -18.46 -41.68
CA GLY A 459 21.98 -18.47 -40.73
C GLY A 459 22.40 -18.27 -39.29
N SER A 460 23.56 -18.82 -38.92
CA SER A 460 24.14 -18.68 -37.59
C SER A 460 24.71 -17.30 -37.32
N ALA A 461 25.31 -16.63 -38.35
CA ALA A 461 25.82 -15.27 -38.20
C ALA A 461 24.71 -14.24 -37.87
N TYR A 462 23.52 -14.44 -38.47
CA TYR A 462 22.40 -13.54 -38.19
C TYR A 462 21.86 -13.70 -36.74
N HIS A 463 21.84 -14.92 -36.24
CA HIS A 463 21.43 -15.19 -34.85
C HIS A 463 22.50 -14.80 -33.82
N SER A 464 23.76 -15.09 -34.10
CA SER A 464 24.87 -14.71 -33.21
C SER A 464 25.08 -13.20 -33.15
N GLU A 465 24.93 -12.47 -34.28
CA GLU A 465 24.98 -11.00 -34.28
C GLU A 465 23.79 -10.37 -33.53
N LYS A 466 22.60 -10.98 -33.61
CA LYS A 466 21.45 -10.49 -32.84
C LYS A 466 21.60 -10.75 -31.33
N ILE A 467 22.09 -11.91 -30.95
CA ILE A 467 22.36 -12.24 -29.54
C ILE A 467 23.48 -11.34 -29.00
N THR A 468 24.51 -11.04 -29.79
CA THR A 468 25.61 -10.14 -29.37
C THR A 468 25.18 -8.66 -29.36
N ARG A 469 24.16 -8.25 -30.09
CA ARG A 469 23.66 -6.87 -30.13
C ARG A 469 22.56 -6.57 -29.09
N GLN A 470 22.04 -7.57 -28.42
CA GLN A 470 21.01 -7.42 -27.36
C GLN A 470 21.58 -7.43 -25.95
N ILE A 471 22.92 -7.47 -25.82
CA ILE A 471 23.65 -7.39 -24.54
C ILE A 471 24.43 -6.10 -24.49
#